data_adc95a0ad26a4509e65abd9d01b3fc40
#
_entry.id   adc95a0ad26a4509e65abd9d01b3fc40
#
_cell.length_a   1.000
_cell.length_b   1.000
_cell.length_c   1.000
_cell.angle_alpha   90.00
_cell.angle_beta   90.00
_cell.angle_gamma   90.00
#
_symmetry.space_group_name_H-M   'P 1'
#
loop_
_entity.id
_entity.type
_entity.pdbx_description
1 polymer ?
#
loop_
_entity_poly.entity_id
_entity_poly.type
_entity_poly.pdbx_seq_one_letter_code
_entity_poly.pdbx_strand_id
1 'polypeptide(L)'
;MIEAHSDTNALGLYVHFPWCIKKCPYCDFNSHPLKAGTDQVVYLDALLGDWRQQYGSFGKARIAQTNTGQIESIFFGGGTPSLFKPQHLARLLEEVPHQGAEITLEVNPGTAEYHRFEDYQDAGINRLSIGAQSFSNAQLARLGRVHQRDETISAVAKARQAGFSNINLDIMWGLPGQSVAEALQDLRQAIQLQPQHISWYQLTIEPKTEFAGRPPILPVDRVLQEIEQAGLALLAEAGFQRYEVSAFARTGYQCQHNLLYWSFGDYMGIGAGAHGKITQGPNIYRTQRPSQPRLYQQDSQTTKLTEIPQTQRTIEFMMNALRLLDGVTQQSFAERTQLPWQSVSQVWQELVDLELVRHDRCATTSLGLRYLDSVLERFLEA
;
A
#
# COMPACT_ATOMS: atom_id res chain seq x y z
N MET A 1 -9.52 19.00 -15.15
CA MET A 1 -9.74 17.55 -15.08
C MET A 1 -8.42 16.92 -15.47
N ILE A 2 -7.69 16.38 -14.50
CA ILE A 2 -6.52 15.55 -14.77
C ILE A 2 -7.13 14.19 -15.08
N GLU A 3 -7.06 13.76 -16.34
CA GLU A 3 -7.35 12.38 -16.69
C GLU A 3 -6.50 11.51 -15.77
N ALA A 4 -7.15 10.71 -14.94
CA ALA A 4 -6.46 9.70 -14.17
C ALA A 4 -5.79 8.80 -15.21
N HIS A 5 -4.47 8.90 -15.33
CA HIS A 5 -3.68 8.01 -16.16
C HIS A 5 -3.78 6.61 -15.58
N SER A 6 -4.86 5.91 -15.90
CA SER A 6 -4.86 4.45 -15.84
C SER A 6 -4.03 3.98 -17.03
N ASP A 7 -2.72 4.12 -16.92
CA ASP A 7 -1.84 3.53 -17.91
C ASP A 7 -2.00 2.02 -17.82
N THR A 8 -2.74 1.44 -18.76
CA THR A 8 -3.06 0.02 -18.77
C THR A 8 -1.81 -0.84 -18.84
N ASN A 9 -0.67 -0.25 -19.21
CA ASN A 9 0.59 -0.93 -19.43
C ASN A 9 1.66 -0.67 -18.37
N ALA A 10 1.35 0.03 -17.28
CA ALA A 10 2.29 0.24 -16.19
C ALA A 10 2.68 -1.08 -15.48
N LEU A 11 3.90 -1.14 -14.95
CA LEU A 11 4.39 -2.25 -14.14
C LEU A 11 5.02 -1.74 -12.85
N GLY A 12 4.64 -2.31 -11.72
CA GLY A 12 5.21 -2.02 -10.41
C GLY A 12 6.16 -3.10 -9.90
N LEU A 13 6.99 -2.72 -8.93
CA LEU A 13 7.80 -3.65 -8.14
C LEU A 13 7.53 -3.41 -6.65
N TYR A 14 7.09 -4.45 -5.96
CA TYR A 14 7.00 -4.48 -4.50
C TYR A 14 8.17 -5.29 -3.92
N VAL A 15 8.90 -4.69 -2.99
CA VAL A 15 10.04 -5.34 -2.31
C VAL A 15 9.72 -5.49 -0.84
N HIS A 16 9.60 -6.71 -0.37
CA HIS A 16 9.23 -7.01 1.01
C HIS A 16 10.44 -7.19 1.91
N PHE A 17 10.49 -6.40 3.01
CA PHE A 17 11.48 -6.52 4.07
C PHE A 17 10.80 -7.06 5.34
N PRO A 18 11.11 -8.30 5.76
CA PRO A 18 10.28 -8.99 6.74
C PRO A 18 10.62 -8.70 8.21
N TRP A 19 11.51 -7.75 8.52
CA TRP A 19 11.93 -7.54 9.90
C TRP A 19 11.46 -6.23 10.50
N CYS A 20 11.11 -6.29 11.80
CA CYS A 20 10.85 -5.16 12.67
C CYS A 20 11.69 -5.29 13.93
N ILE A 21 12.03 -4.19 14.60
CA ILE A 21 12.59 -4.24 15.96
C ILE A 21 11.60 -4.95 16.89
N LYS A 22 10.30 -4.57 16.79
CA LYS A 22 9.21 -5.19 17.55
C LYS A 22 7.97 -5.31 16.67
N LYS A 23 7.32 -6.47 16.67
CA LYS A 23 6.03 -6.64 15.99
C LYS A 23 4.92 -6.01 16.83
N CYS A 24 4.12 -5.16 16.20
CA CYS A 24 2.97 -4.51 16.85
C CYS A 24 1.82 -5.49 17.05
N PRO A 25 1.02 -5.37 18.14
CA PRO A 25 -0.04 -6.31 18.47
C PRO A 25 -1.21 -6.34 17.48
N TYR A 26 -1.38 -5.30 16.66
CA TYR A 26 -2.40 -5.21 15.61
C TYR A 26 -1.93 -5.66 14.23
N CYS A 27 -0.61 -5.86 14.03
CA CYS A 27 -0.02 -6.02 12.71
C CYS A 27 -0.20 -7.45 12.18
N ASP A 28 -0.87 -7.60 11.05
CA ASP A 28 -1.07 -8.84 10.30
C ASP A 28 -0.02 -9.07 9.20
N PHE A 29 0.84 -8.08 8.92
CA PHE A 29 1.86 -8.19 7.90
C PHE A 29 2.84 -9.33 8.18
N ASN A 30 3.43 -9.87 7.10
CA ASN A 30 4.51 -10.85 7.21
C ASN A 30 5.77 -10.21 7.81
N SER A 31 5.74 -9.95 9.10
CA SER A 31 6.82 -9.31 9.84
C SER A 31 7.32 -10.19 10.98
N HIS A 32 8.64 -10.20 11.17
CA HIS A 32 9.35 -11.01 12.13
C HIS A 32 10.28 -10.14 12.98
N PRO A 33 10.47 -10.45 14.29
CA PRO A 33 11.44 -9.72 15.09
C PRO A 33 12.86 -9.84 14.50
N LEU A 34 13.54 -8.70 14.39
CA LEU A 34 14.95 -8.66 13.99
C LEU A 34 15.80 -9.34 15.06
N LYS A 35 16.56 -10.37 14.69
CA LYS A 35 17.45 -11.09 15.60
C LYS A 35 18.89 -10.59 15.46
N ALA A 36 19.63 -10.64 16.56
CA ALA A 36 21.07 -10.43 16.50
C ALA A 36 21.71 -11.45 15.51
N GLY A 37 22.55 -10.95 14.62
CA GLY A 37 23.18 -11.77 13.58
C GLY A 37 22.36 -11.95 12.29
N THR A 38 21.22 -11.24 12.14
CA THR A 38 20.54 -11.16 10.84
C THR A 38 21.48 -10.49 9.82
N ASP A 39 21.85 -11.25 8.79
CA ASP A 39 22.75 -10.77 7.74
C ASP A 39 21.97 -10.15 6.60
N GLN A 40 22.08 -8.83 6.46
CA GLN A 40 21.42 -8.08 5.40
C GLN A 40 22.00 -8.37 4.00
N VAL A 41 23.29 -8.79 3.92
CA VAL A 41 23.92 -9.12 2.64
C VAL A 41 23.31 -10.39 2.08
N VAL A 42 23.17 -11.43 2.90
CA VAL A 42 22.53 -12.69 2.48
C VAL A 42 21.10 -12.45 2.00
N TYR A 43 20.36 -11.53 2.65
CA TYR A 43 19.02 -11.20 2.20
C TYR A 43 19.01 -10.39 0.91
N LEU A 44 19.95 -9.46 0.74
CA LEU A 44 20.14 -8.73 -0.51
C LEU A 44 20.45 -9.69 -1.66
N ASP A 45 21.35 -10.65 -1.46
CA ASP A 45 21.68 -11.66 -2.49
C ASP A 45 20.44 -12.49 -2.88
N ALA A 46 19.60 -12.83 -1.90
CA ALA A 46 18.32 -13.50 -2.15
C ALA A 46 17.35 -12.62 -2.94
N LEU A 47 17.23 -11.33 -2.63
CA LEU A 47 16.40 -10.37 -3.39
C LEU A 47 16.91 -10.21 -4.83
N LEU A 48 18.21 -10.11 -5.03
CA LEU A 48 18.82 -10.02 -6.37
C LEU A 48 18.59 -11.30 -7.18
N GLY A 49 18.71 -12.46 -6.56
CA GLY A 49 18.40 -13.75 -7.19
C GLY A 49 16.93 -13.84 -7.61
N ASP A 50 16.02 -13.45 -6.73
CA ASP A 50 14.57 -13.39 -6.97
C ASP A 50 14.23 -12.42 -8.10
N TRP A 51 14.78 -11.20 -8.05
CA TRP A 51 14.62 -10.20 -9.12
C TRP A 51 15.05 -10.76 -10.48
N ARG A 52 16.26 -11.29 -10.58
CA ARG A 52 16.80 -11.82 -11.84
C ARG A 52 15.94 -12.94 -12.40
N GLN A 53 15.46 -13.84 -11.53
CA GLN A 53 14.58 -14.95 -11.92
C GLN A 53 13.22 -14.41 -12.45
N GLN A 54 12.56 -13.49 -11.74
CA GLN A 54 11.29 -12.92 -12.18
C GLN A 54 11.45 -12.06 -13.43
N TYR A 55 12.53 -11.26 -13.48
CA TYR A 55 12.83 -10.45 -14.65
C TYR A 55 13.02 -11.32 -15.90
N GLY A 56 13.73 -12.44 -15.78
CA GLY A 56 13.92 -13.38 -16.86
C GLY A 56 12.64 -14.10 -17.28
N SER A 57 11.79 -14.49 -16.31
CA SER A 57 10.58 -15.27 -16.56
C SER A 57 9.41 -14.43 -17.08
N PHE A 58 9.22 -13.23 -16.56
CA PHE A 58 8.06 -12.37 -16.82
C PHE A 58 8.45 -10.92 -17.13
N GLY A 59 9.36 -10.36 -16.33
CA GLY A 59 9.60 -8.93 -16.25
C GLY A 59 10.09 -8.35 -17.58
N LYS A 60 11.05 -8.98 -18.25
CA LYS A 60 11.62 -8.48 -19.51
C LYS A 60 10.55 -8.31 -20.60
N ALA A 61 9.70 -9.31 -20.77
CA ALA A 61 8.62 -9.26 -21.75
C ALA A 61 7.54 -8.24 -21.37
N ARG A 62 7.21 -8.14 -20.06
CA ARG A 62 6.18 -7.23 -19.56
C ARG A 62 6.67 -5.77 -19.57
N ILE A 63 7.92 -5.51 -19.19
CA ILE A 63 8.53 -4.17 -19.27
C ILE A 63 8.56 -3.67 -20.71
N ALA A 64 8.86 -4.52 -21.69
CA ALA A 64 8.83 -4.14 -23.09
C ALA A 64 7.43 -3.73 -23.60
N GLN A 65 6.38 -4.07 -22.86
CA GLN A 65 5.00 -3.67 -23.14
C GLN A 65 4.54 -2.43 -22.38
N THR A 66 5.32 -1.95 -21.40
CA THR A 66 5.02 -0.68 -20.72
C THR A 66 5.29 0.50 -21.65
N ASN A 67 4.61 1.61 -21.43
CA ASN A 67 4.80 2.79 -22.26
C ASN A 67 6.20 3.41 -22.12
N THR A 68 6.84 3.21 -20.99
CA THR A 68 8.16 3.77 -20.65
C THR A 68 9.32 2.82 -20.93
N GLY A 69 9.05 1.52 -21.10
CA GLY A 69 10.09 0.49 -21.10
C GLY A 69 10.78 0.31 -19.75
N GLN A 70 10.13 0.71 -18.64
CA GLN A 70 10.67 0.76 -17.29
C GLN A 70 9.67 0.22 -16.27
N ILE A 71 10.15 -0.03 -15.05
CA ILE A 71 9.30 -0.11 -13.84
C ILE A 71 8.88 1.31 -13.47
N GLU A 72 7.59 1.54 -13.26
CA GLU A 72 7.05 2.88 -13.03
C GLU A 72 6.87 3.22 -11.55
N SER A 73 6.74 2.20 -10.69
CA SER A 73 6.73 2.37 -9.25
C SER A 73 7.49 1.25 -8.53
N ILE A 74 8.30 1.61 -7.54
CA ILE A 74 8.96 0.66 -6.64
C ILE A 74 8.55 0.99 -5.22
N PHE A 75 8.09 -0.01 -4.49
CA PHE A 75 7.65 0.16 -3.12
C PHE A 75 8.41 -0.80 -2.19
N PHE A 76 9.26 -0.25 -1.35
CA PHE A 76 9.96 -0.95 -0.29
C PHE A 76 9.09 -0.97 0.97
N GLY A 77 8.48 -2.12 1.26
CA GLY A 77 7.49 -2.25 2.33
C GLY A 77 7.65 -3.51 3.18
N GLY A 78 6.67 -3.72 4.08
CA GLY A 78 6.53 -4.95 4.85
C GLY A 78 6.69 -4.80 6.35
N GLY A 79 7.81 -5.22 6.91
CA GLY A 79 8.14 -5.00 8.32
C GLY A 79 8.63 -3.56 8.57
N THR A 80 9.94 -3.35 8.45
CA THR A 80 10.57 -2.03 8.59
C THR A 80 11.74 -1.93 7.60
N PRO A 81 11.45 -1.55 6.34
CA PRO A 81 12.49 -1.46 5.30
C PRO A 81 13.63 -0.50 5.66
N SER A 82 13.35 0.55 6.43
CA SER A 82 14.35 1.52 6.87
C SER A 82 15.43 0.96 7.83
N LEU A 83 15.29 -0.28 8.29
CA LEU A 83 16.36 -0.99 9.02
C LEU A 83 17.48 -1.46 8.08
N PHE A 84 17.20 -1.55 6.76
CA PHE A 84 18.20 -1.91 5.78
C PHE A 84 19.13 -0.75 5.47
N LYS A 85 20.40 -1.08 5.26
CA LYS A 85 21.40 -0.08 4.90
C LYS A 85 21.09 0.51 3.52
N PRO A 86 21.15 1.84 3.35
CA PRO A 86 20.84 2.51 2.08
C PRO A 86 21.64 1.96 0.89
N GLN A 87 22.91 1.59 1.10
CA GLN A 87 23.73 0.99 0.05
C GLN A 87 23.19 -0.35 -0.47
N HIS A 88 22.44 -1.11 0.34
CA HIS A 88 21.83 -2.36 -0.12
C HIS A 88 20.59 -2.06 -0.99
N LEU A 89 19.85 -1.00 -0.67
CA LEU A 89 18.73 -0.53 -1.51
C LEU A 89 19.27 -0.02 -2.84
N ALA A 90 20.32 0.80 -2.82
CA ALA A 90 20.99 1.29 -4.03
C ALA A 90 21.44 0.12 -4.92
N ARG A 91 22.10 -0.88 -4.32
CA ARG A 91 22.58 -2.07 -5.05
C ARG A 91 21.45 -2.86 -5.72
N LEU A 92 20.27 -2.95 -5.10
CA LEU A 92 19.12 -3.58 -5.74
C LEU A 92 18.59 -2.71 -6.89
N LEU A 93 18.50 -1.39 -6.69
CA LEU A 93 18.01 -0.46 -7.70
C LEU A 93 18.92 -0.40 -8.94
N GLU A 94 20.24 -0.63 -8.81
CA GLU A 94 21.16 -0.71 -9.96
C GLU A 94 20.76 -1.80 -10.99
N GLU A 95 20.07 -2.86 -10.57
CA GLU A 95 19.64 -3.95 -11.47
C GLU A 95 18.23 -3.76 -12.02
N VAL A 96 17.44 -2.86 -11.44
CA VAL A 96 16.05 -2.62 -11.83
C VAL A 96 15.97 -1.48 -12.83
N PRO A 97 15.38 -1.67 -14.03
CA PRO A 97 15.14 -0.56 -14.96
C PRO A 97 14.00 0.31 -14.43
N HIS A 98 14.32 1.52 -13.90
CA HIS A 98 13.38 2.34 -13.15
C HIS A 98 13.52 3.85 -13.38
N GLN A 99 14.05 4.27 -14.51
CA GLN A 99 14.24 5.70 -14.79
C GLN A 99 12.91 6.46 -14.72
N GLY A 100 12.83 7.45 -13.82
CA GLY A 100 11.62 8.25 -13.60
C GLY A 100 10.56 7.63 -12.69
N ALA A 101 10.82 6.44 -12.11
CA ALA A 101 9.88 5.76 -11.21
C ALA A 101 9.64 6.53 -9.90
N GLU A 102 8.44 6.39 -9.34
CA GLU A 102 8.21 6.68 -7.93
C GLU A 102 8.82 5.56 -7.09
N ILE A 103 9.78 5.88 -6.21
CA ILE A 103 10.46 4.92 -5.36
C ILE A 103 10.17 5.25 -3.90
N THR A 104 9.26 4.47 -3.30
CA THR A 104 8.79 4.65 -1.93
C THR A 104 9.56 3.77 -0.95
N LEU A 105 9.96 4.34 0.20
CA LEU A 105 10.47 3.61 1.35
C LEU A 105 9.55 3.79 2.55
N GLU A 106 9.09 2.69 3.16
CA GLU A 106 8.44 2.71 4.47
C GLU A 106 9.47 2.94 5.58
N VAL A 107 9.15 3.87 6.48
CA VAL A 107 10.02 4.29 7.58
C VAL A 107 9.25 4.26 8.89
N ASN A 108 9.78 3.56 9.89
CA ASN A 108 9.35 3.79 11.27
C ASN A 108 10.14 4.98 11.85
N PRO A 109 9.49 5.93 12.54
CA PRO A 109 10.13 7.18 12.95
C PRO A 109 11.04 7.07 14.18
N GLY A 110 11.14 5.89 14.83
CA GLY A 110 12.05 5.67 15.94
C GLY A 110 13.53 5.84 15.52
N THR A 111 14.32 6.53 16.32
CA THR A 111 15.70 6.89 15.97
C THR A 111 16.63 5.71 15.69
N ALA A 112 16.28 4.52 16.19
CA ALA A 112 17.02 3.28 15.94
C ALA A 112 16.51 2.51 14.72
N GLU A 113 15.49 3.02 14.00
CA GLU A 113 14.79 2.30 12.94
C GLU A 113 15.06 2.87 11.54
N TYR A 114 15.96 3.85 11.41
CA TYR A 114 16.36 4.41 10.12
C TYR A 114 17.81 4.91 10.13
N HIS A 115 18.40 4.97 8.94
CA HIS A 115 19.68 5.62 8.67
C HIS A 115 19.48 7.11 8.37
N ARG A 116 20.54 7.82 7.98
CA ARG A 116 20.42 9.21 7.55
C ARG A 116 19.53 9.30 6.30
N PHE A 117 18.63 10.27 6.26
CA PHE A 117 17.71 10.40 5.13
C PHE A 117 18.41 10.79 3.83
N GLU A 118 19.53 11.51 3.92
CA GLU A 118 20.39 11.83 2.77
C GLU A 118 20.90 10.55 2.10
N ASP A 119 21.29 9.54 2.89
CA ASP A 119 21.80 8.27 2.35
C ASP A 119 20.72 7.49 1.58
N TYR A 120 19.43 7.61 1.97
CA TYR A 120 18.31 7.03 1.20
C TYR A 120 18.06 7.80 -0.10
N GLN A 121 18.17 9.13 -0.07
CA GLN A 121 18.02 9.94 -1.27
C GLN A 121 19.13 9.63 -2.27
N ASP A 122 20.37 9.52 -1.81
CA ASP A 122 21.52 9.12 -2.61
C ASP A 122 21.37 7.69 -3.18
N ALA A 123 20.66 6.82 -2.46
CA ALA A 123 20.31 5.48 -2.93
C ALA A 123 19.20 5.47 -4.00
N GLY A 124 18.57 6.61 -4.30
CA GLY A 124 17.53 6.76 -5.31
C GLY A 124 16.09 6.78 -4.77
N ILE A 125 15.88 6.72 -3.45
CA ILE A 125 14.54 6.85 -2.86
C ILE A 125 14.06 8.29 -3.06
N ASN A 126 12.82 8.47 -3.58
CA ASN A 126 12.26 9.79 -3.84
C ASN A 126 10.92 10.06 -3.13
N ARG A 127 10.37 9.05 -2.44
CA ARG A 127 9.16 9.14 -1.62
C ARG A 127 9.35 8.39 -0.31
N LEU A 128 8.85 8.96 0.80
CA LEU A 128 8.85 8.31 2.11
C LEU A 128 7.42 8.06 2.59
N SER A 129 7.17 6.90 3.21
CA SER A 129 5.95 6.61 3.97
C SER A 129 6.32 6.42 5.43
N ILE A 130 5.98 7.40 6.27
CA ILE A 130 6.38 7.43 7.68
C ILE A 130 5.23 6.94 8.55
N GLY A 131 5.42 5.80 9.21
CA GLY A 131 4.44 5.16 10.07
C GLY A 131 4.27 5.86 11.41
N ALA A 132 3.65 7.04 11.43
CA ALA A 132 3.37 7.82 12.63
C ALA A 132 2.34 7.15 13.55
N GLN A 133 1.27 6.64 12.99
CA GLN A 133 0.11 5.97 13.58
C GLN A 133 -0.73 6.88 14.50
N SER A 134 -0.12 7.60 15.44
CA SER A 134 -0.73 8.58 16.33
C SER A 134 0.31 9.58 16.81
N PHE A 135 -0.13 10.74 17.29
CA PHE A 135 0.71 11.71 18.00
C PHE A 135 0.42 11.71 19.52
N SER A 136 -0.37 10.75 19.99
CA SER A 136 -0.56 10.50 21.42
C SER A 136 0.38 9.40 21.90
N ASN A 137 1.34 9.73 22.78
CA ASN A 137 2.25 8.73 23.35
C ASN A 137 1.52 7.60 24.07
N ALA A 138 0.35 7.89 24.67
CA ALA A 138 -0.50 6.88 25.29
C ALA A 138 -1.08 5.90 24.27
N GLN A 139 -1.53 6.39 23.10
CA GLN A 139 -2.03 5.53 22.02
C GLN A 139 -0.89 4.75 21.36
N LEU A 140 0.27 5.38 21.13
CA LEU A 140 1.45 4.69 20.61
C LEU A 140 1.87 3.51 21.52
N ALA A 141 1.86 3.72 22.83
CA ALA A 141 2.14 2.65 23.79
C ALA A 141 1.11 1.50 23.71
N ARG A 142 -0.20 1.80 23.59
CA ARG A 142 -1.27 0.81 23.41
C ARG A 142 -1.12 0.03 22.09
N LEU A 143 -0.68 0.71 21.04
CA LEU A 143 -0.35 0.10 19.75
C LEU A 143 0.96 -0.69 19.75
N GLY A 144 1.69 -0.72 20.88
CA GLY A 144 2.98 -1.42 21.01
C GLY A 144 4.11 -0.79 20.22
N ARG A 145 3.95 0.48 19.78
CA ARG A 145 4.99 1.23 19.06
C ARG A 145 6.17 1.55 19.98
N VAL A 146 7.36 1.54 19.41
CA VAL A 146 8.59 1.83 20.16
C VAL A 146 8.96 3.30 20.12
N HIS A 147 8.47 4.04 19.12
CA HIS A 147 8.70 5.48 18.98
C HIS A 147 7.66 6.32 19.74
N GLN A 148 7.99 7.58 19.94
CA GLN A 148 7.14 8.61 20.52
C GLN A 148 6.83 9.72 19.52
N ARG A 149 5.85 10.57 19.84
CA ARG A 149 5.41 11.72 19.05
C ARG A 149 6.57 12.56 18.52
N ASP A 150 7.50 12.96 19.40
CA ASP A 150 8.57 13.89 19.05
C ASP A 150 9.58 13.26 18.07
N GLU A 151 9.72 11.93 18.09
CA GLU A 151 10.53 11.20 17.11
C GLU A 151 9.90 11.25 15.71
N THR A 152 8.56 11.15 15.60
CA THR A 152 7.85 11.35 14.33
C THR A 152 8.07 12.76 13.78
N ILE A 153 7.90 13.78 14.62
CA ILE A 153 8.11 15.19 14.23
C ILE A 153 9.56 15.41 13.76
N SER A 154 10.51 14.85 14.51
CA SER A 154 11.94 14.92 14.17
C SER A 154 12.26 14.19 12.85
N ALA A 155 11.68 13.01 12.62
CA ALA A 155 11.88 12.25 11.39
C ALA A 155 11.40 13.02 10.16
N VAL A 156 10.21 13.63 10.22
CA VAL A 156 9.68 14.47 9.13
C VAL A 156 10.58 15.69 8.87
N ALA A 157 11.04 16.36 9.92
CA ALA A 157 11.94 17.50 9.78
C ALA A 157 13.27 17.11 9.12
N LYS A 158 13.89 16.01 9.58
CA LYS A 158 15.13 15.48 9.00
C LYS A 158 14.95 15.02 7.55
N ALA A 159 13.83 14.36 7.22
CA ALA A 159 13.52 13.97 5.85
C ALA A 159 13.47 15.18 4.91
N ARG A 160 12.86 16.29 5.36
CA ARG A 160 12.85 17.54 4.59
C ARG A 160 14.21 18.19 4.45
N GLN A 161 14.99 18.21 5.53
CA GLN A 161 16.37 18.72 5.48
C GLN A 161 17.23 17.94 4.49
N ALA A 162 16.99 16.64 4.38
CA ALA A 162 17.62 15.78 3.37
C ALA A 162 17.09 16.00 1.94
N GLY A 163 16.06 16.84 1.73
CA GLY A 163 15.53 17.17 0.40
C GLY A 163 14.29 16.38 -0.04
N PHE A 164 13.71 15.53 0.81
CA PHE A 164 12.46 14.84 0.45
C PHE A 164 11.29 15.83 0.35
N SER A 165 10.69 15.91 -0.83
CA SER A 165 9.50 16.72 -1.13
C SER A 165 8.21 15.89 -1.25
N ASN A 166 8.29 14.57 -1.21
CA ASN A 166 7.14 13.65 -1.27
C ASN A 166 7.14 12.75 -0.02
N ILE A 167 6.34 13.16 0.98
CA ILE A 167 6.25 12.47 2.27
C ILE A 167 4.80 12.11 2.54
N ASN A 168 4.56 10.83 2.82
CA ASN A 168 3.32 10.33 3.38
C ASN A 168 3.44 10.14 4.89
N LEU A 169 2.37 10.42 5.62
CA LEU A 169 2.18 10.05 7.01
C LEU A 169 1.06 9.01 7.13
N ASP A 170 1.37 7.87 7.74
CA ASP A 170 0.37 6.86 8.06
C ASP A 170 -0.21 7.16 9.45
N ILE A 171 -1.51 7.42 9.53
CA ILE A 171 -2.24 7.79 10.73
C ILE A 171 -3.42 6.83 10.90
N MET A 172 -3.53 6.26 12.09
CA MET A 172 -4.66 5.40 12.45
C MET A 172 -5.71 6.19 13.25
N TRP A 173 -6.96 5.80 13.07
CA TRP A 173 -8.09 6.27 13.87
C TRP A 173 -8.95 5.11 14.37
N GLY A 174 -9.90 5.40 15.27
CA GLY A 174 -10.66 4.35 15.92
C GLY A 174 -9.81 3.56 16.92
N LEU A 175 -8.78 4.19 17.49
CA LEU A 175 -7.85 3.58 18.43
C LEU A 175 -8.52 3.22 19.75
N PRO A 176 -7.94 2.34 20.58
CA PRO A 176 -8.54 1.90 21.84
C PRO A 176 -8.96 3.06 22.73
N GLY A 177 -10.28 3.19 22.96
CA GLY A 177 -10.87 4.25 23.78
C GLY A 177 -10.71 5.67 23.24
N GLN A 178 -10.38 5.83 21.94
CA GLN A 178 -10.17 7.13 21.32
C GLN A 178 -11.49 7.91 21.16
N SER A 179 -11.50 9.15 21.60
CA SER A 179 -12.59 10.10 21.34
C SER A 179 -12.44 10.80 19.99
N VAL A 180 -13.52 11.42 19.52
CA VAL A 180 -13.50 12.26 18.30
C VAL A 180 -12.45 13.37 18.41
N ALA A 181 -12.37 14.05 19.55
CA ALA A 181 -11.41 15.13 19.77
C ALA A 181 -9.95 14.65 19.65
N GLU A 182 -9.63 13.50 20.23
CA GLU A 182 -8.28 12.90 20.14
C GLU A 182 -7.92 12.47 18.72
N ALA A 183 -8.84 11.84 17.98
CA ALA A 183 -8.62 11.46 16.59
C ALA A 183 -8.34 12.69 15.69
N LEU A 184 -9.13 13.75 15.88
CA LEU A 184 -8.92 15.00 15.13
C LEU A 184 -7.65 15.74 15.57
N GLN A 185 -7.21 15.60 16.82
CA GLN A 185 -5.94 16.17 17.29
C GLN A 185 -4.76 15.48 16.59
N ASP A 186 -4.77 14.15 16.46
CA ASP A 186 -3.77 13.41 15.70
C ASP A 186 -3.72 13.88 14.24
N LEU A 187 -4.88 13.99 13.61
CA LEU A 187 -4.98 14.42 12.21
C LEU A 187 -4.51 15.87 12.01
N ARG A 188 -4.89 16.80 12.90
CA ARG A 188 -4.39 18.19 12.87
C ARG A 188 -2.87 18.24 13.00
N GLN A 189 -2.28 17.45 13.88
CA GLN A 189 -0.83 17.38 14.03
C GLN A 189 -0.15 16.85 12.76
N ALA A 190 -0.74 15.85 12.11
CA ALA A 190 -0.26 15.36 10.82
C ALA A 190 -0.30 16.47 9.75
N ILE A 191 -1.43 17.19 9.63
CA ILE A 191 -1.61 18.31 8.69
C ILE A 191 -0.59 19.43 8.96
N GLN A 192 -0.34 19.77 10.23
CA GLN A 192 0.65 20.79 10.61
C GLN A 192 2.09 20.45 10.16
N LEU A 193 2.41 19.17 10.03
CA LEU A 193 3.67 18.73 9.47
C LEU A 193 3.73 18.88 7.93
N GLN A 194 2.65 19.33 7.29
CA GLN A 194 2.54 19.65 5.86
C GLN A 194 2.99 18.51 4.93
N PRO A 195 2.61 17.26 5.13
CA PRO A 195 2.95 16.20 4.20
C PRO A 195 2.24 16.43 2.85
N GLN A 196 2.70 15.76 1.82
CA GLN A 196 2.05 15.73 0.51
C GLN A 196 0.94 14.70 0.44
N HIS A 197 1.03 13.69 1.31
CA HIS A 197 0.11 12.57 1.34
C HIS A 197 -0.17 12.16 2.79
N ILE A 198 -1.39 11.71 3.08
CA ILE A 198 -1.80 11.14 4.37
C ILE A 198 -2.55 9.83 4.08
N SER A 199 -2.06 8.72 4.64
CA SER A 199 -2.82 7.48 4.76
C SER A 199 -3.56 7.54 6.09
N TRP A 200 -4.87 7.68 6.07
CA TRP A 200 -5.70 7.78 7.26
C TRP A 200 -6.69 6.63 7.29
N TYR A 201 -6.43 5.64 8.15
CA TYR A 201 -7.15 4.37 8.13
C TYR A 201 -7.59 3.92 9.52
N GLN A 202 -8.75 3.25 9.56
CA GLN A 202 -9.34 2.73 10.80
C GLN A 202 -8.53 1.54 11.32
N LEU A 203 -8.36 1.46 12.64
CA LEU A 203 -7.86 0.25 13.28
C LEU A 203 -8.88 -0.88 13.12
N THR A 204 -8.48 -1.96 12.45
CA THR A 204 -9.21 -3.22 12.34
C THR A 204 -8.54 -4.32 13.15
N ILE A 205 -9.32 -5.26 13.65
CA ILE A 205 -8.81 -6.41 14.41
C ILE A 205 -8.63 -7.59 13.45
N GLU A 206 -7.43 -7.73 12.94
CA GLU A 206 -7.12 -8.76 11.95
C GLU A 206 -6.90 -10.13 12.59
N PRO A 207 -7.35 -11.23 11.95
CA PRO A 207 -7.11 -12.60 12.43
C PRO A 207 -5.62 -12.89 12.63
N LYS A 208 -5.29 -13.74 13.60
CA LYS A 208 -3.91 -14.16 13.92
C LYS A 208 -3.01 -13.06 14.50
N THR A 209 -3.56 -11.91 14.84
CA THR A 209 -2.86 -10.85 15.58
C THR A 209 -3.00 -11.03 17.09
N GLU A 210 -2.18 -10.35 17.88
CA GLU A 210 -2.33 -10.36 19.34
C GLU A 210 -3.65 -9.70 19.75
N PHE A 211 -4.07 -8.64 19.04
CA PHE A 211 -5.37 -7.98 19.26
C PHE A 211 -6.55 -8.90 18.97
N ALA A 212 -6.45 -9.84 18.03
CA ALA A 212 -7.52 -10.85 17.84
C ALA A 212 -7.63 -11.81 19.03
N GLY A 213 -6.50 -12.14 19.66
CA GLY A 213 -6.49 -12.98 20.85
C GLY A 213 -6.90 -12.25 22.14
N ARG A 214 -6.68 -10.94 22.21
CA ARG A 214 -6.99 -10.07 23.35
C ARG A 214 -7.47 -8.70 22.84
N PRO A 215 -8.73 -8.61 22.35
CA PRO A 215 -9.21 -7.40 21.72
C PRO A 215 -9.23 -6.22 22.69
N PRO A 216 -8.68 -5.06 22.32
CA PRO A 216 -8.84 -3.84 23.08
C PRO A 216 -10.28 -3.32 22.97
N ILE A 217 -10.70 -2.47 23.92
CA ILE A 217 -11.99 -1.79 23.84
C ILE A 217 -11.89 -0.69 22.79
N LEU A 218 -12.54 -0.86 21.65
CA LEU A 218 -12.62 0.13 20.58
C LEU A 218 -13.82 1.08 20.79
N PRO A 219 -13.80 2.27 20.17
CA PRO A 219 -14.94 3.17 20.14
C PRO A 219 -16.17 2.47 19.51
N VAL A 220 -17.37 2.83 19.97
CA VAL A 220 -18.62 2.32 19.40
C VAL A 220 -18.88 2.94 18.01
N ASP A 221 -19.67 2.27 17.18
CA ASP A 221 -19.91 2.65 15.76
C ASP A 221 -20.29 4.11 15.58
N ARG A 222 -21.15 4.68 16.46
CA ARG A 222 -21.51 6.09 16.41
C ARG A 222 -20.29 7.00 16.52
N VAL A 223 -19.37 6.70 17.43
CA VAL A 223 -18.14 7.48 17.61
C VAL A 223 -17.20 7.32 16.41
N LEU A 224 -17.11 6.09 15.86
CA LEU A 224 -16.34 5.83 14.64
C LEU A 224 -16.87 6.63 13.46
N GLN A 225 -18.18 6.70 13.27
CA GLN A 225 -18.82 7.51 12.21
C GLN A 225 -18.56 9.02 12.41
N GLU A 226 -18.67 9.52 13.65
CA GLU A 226 -18.36 10.92 13.98
C GLU A 226 -16.89 11.26 13.69
N ILE A 227 -15.95 10.34 14.03
CA ILE A 227 -14.52 10.50 13.70
C ILE A 227 -14.32 10.57 12.19
N GLU A 228 -14.89 9.61 11.45
CA GLU A 228 -14.74 9.56 10.00
C GLU A 228 -15.26 10.84 9.34
N GLN A 229 -16.49 11.24 9.64
CA GLN A 229 -17.11 12.43 9.05
C GLN A 229 -16.31 13.70 9.35
N ALA A 230 -15.92 13.90 10.59
CA ALA A 230 -15.16 15.09 10.99
C ALA A 230 -13.74 15.09 10.42
N GLY A 231 -13.10 13.91 10.34
CA GLY A 231 -11.77 13.76 9.76
C GLY A 231 -11.75 14.00 8.25
N LEU A 232 -12.75 13.49 7.51
CA LEU A 232 -12.88 13.75 6.08
C LEU A 232 -13.07 15.25 5.80
N ALA A 233 -13.90 15.94 6.60
CA ALA A 233 -14.09 17.38 6.48
C ALA A 233 -12.78 18.14 6.74
N LEU A 234 -12.05 17.78 7.80
CA LEU A 234 -10.78 18.40 8.16
C LEU A 234 -9.70 18.21 7.08
N LEU A 235 -9.60 17.03 6.49
CA LEU A 235 -8.67 16.76 5.39
C LEU A 235 -9.01 17.57 4.14
N ALA A 236 -10.30 17.64 3.78
CA ALA A 236 -10.76 18.43 2.64
C ALA A 236 -10.48 19.94 2.85
N GLU A 237 -10.78 20.48 4.04
CA GLU A 237 -10.49 21.87 4.42
C GLU A 237 -8.98 22.18 4.34
N ALA A 238 -8.14 21.20 4.72
CA ALA A 238 -6.68 21.32 4.62
C ALA A 238 -6.13 21.15 3.20
N GLY A 239 -6.99 20.93 2.18
CA GLY A 239 -6.62 20.83 0.77
C GLY A 239 -6.11 19.45 0.35
N PHE A 240 -6.43 18.40 1.12
CA PHE A 240 -6.19 17.01 0.72
C PHE A 240 -7.39 16.47 -0.04
N GLN A 241 -7.14 15.80 -1.16
CA GLN A 241 -8.13 15.10 -1.96
C GLN A 241 -8.08 13.61 -1.65
N ARG A 242 -9.21 13.04 -1.23
CA ARG A 242 -9.34 11.59 -1.10
C ARG A 242 -9.34 10.98 -2.50
N TYR A 243 -8.46 10.03 -2.79
CA TYR A 243 -8.42 9.37 -4.10
C TYR A 243 -8.69 7.87 -4.01
N GLU A 244 -8.54 7.28 -2.83
CA GLU A 244 -8.97 5.90 -2.52
C GLU A 244 -9.50 5.85 -1.08
N VAL A 245 -9.99 4.69 -0.64
CA VAL A 245 -10.69 4.50 0.64
C VAL A 245 -9.97 5.11 1.84
N SER A 246 -8.65 4.99 1.92
CA SER A 246 -7.84 5.41 3.08
C SER A 246 -6.74 6.41 2.76
N ALA A 247 -6.61 6.86 1.51
CA ALA A 247 -5.50 7.71 1.10
C ALA A 247 -5.94 9.06 0.59
N PHE A 248 -5.23 10.07 1.03
CA PHE A 248 -5.48 11.49 0.81
C PHE A 248 -4.21 12.17 0.34
N ALA A 249 -4.26 12.88 -0.77
CA ALA A 249 -3.09 13.53 -1.36
C ALA A 249 -3.37 14.98 -1.74
N ARG A 250 -2.33 15.79 -1.76
CA ARG A 250 -2.33 17.04 -2.49
C ARG A 250 -2.31 16.75 -3.99
N THR A 251 -2.80 17.67 -4.80
CA THR A 251 -2.83 17.51 -6.26
C THR A 251 -1.44 17.12 -6.79
N GLY A 252 -1.35 16.02 -7.54
CA GLY A 252 -0.12 15.51 -8.14
C GLY A 252 0.76 14.64 -7.21
N TYR A 253 0.29 14.32 -5.97
CA TYR A 253 1.04 13.51 -5.01
C TYR A 253 0.34 12.20 -4.62
N GLN A 254 -0.59 11.73 -5.43
CA GLN A 254 -1.17 10.39 -5.27
C GLN A 254 -0.08 9.34 -5.42
N CYS A 255 -0.09 8.33 -4.56
CA CYS A 255 0.90 7.25 -4.63
C CYS A 255 0.71 6.42 -5.90
N GLN A 256 1.72 6.40 -6.78
CA GLN A 256 1.65 5.71 -8.08
C GLN A 256 1.54 4.20 -7.88
N HIS A 257 2.25 3.65 -6.89
CA HIS A 257 2.16 2.23 -6.56
C HIS A 257 0.75 1.83 -6.12
N ASN A 258 0.09 2.64 -5.28
CA ASN A 258 -1.29 2.41 -4.85
C ASN A 258 -2.27 2.49 -6.02
N LEU A 259 -2.14 3.50 -6.89
CA LEU A 259 -2.98 3.66 -8.07
C LEU A 259 -2.84 2.45 -9.01
N LEU A 260 -1.60 1.99 -9.24
CA LEU A 260 -1.33 0.79 -10.03
C LEU A 260 -2.02 -0.43 -9.43
N TYR A 261 -1.83 -0.65 -8.13
CA TYR A 261 -2.40 -1.79 -7.41
C TYR A 261 -3.94 -1.76 -7.43
N TRP A 262 -4.53 -0.62 -7.04
CA TRP A 262 -5.99 -0.48 -6.98
C TRP A 262 -6.65 -0.46 -8.36
N SER A 263 -5.96 -0.06 -9.41
CA SER A 263 -6.47 -0.23 -10.77
C SER A 263 -6.33 -1.65 -11.32
N PHE A 264 -5.98 -2.63 -10.49
CA PHE A 264 -5.72 -4.02 -10.89
C PHE A 264 -4.57 -4.15 -11.89
N GLY A 265 -3.56 -3.28 -11.78
CA GLY A 265 -2.34 -3.31 -12.59
C GLY A 265 -1.44 -4.50 -12.28
N ASP A 266 -0.45 -4.72 -13.14
CA ASP A 266 0.56 -5.75 -12.93
C ASP A 266 1.68 -5.23 -12.03
N TYR A 267 2.13 -6.09 -11.13
CA TYR A 267 3.30 -5.82 -10.29
C TYR A 267 4.05 -7.10 -9.95
N MET A 268 5.35 -7.02 -9.92
CA MET A 268 6.22 -8.08 -9.40
C MET A 268 6.42 -7.90 -7.90
N GLY A 269 6.41 -9.01 -7.17
CA GLY A 269 6.72 -9.01 -5.74
C GLY A 269 7.95 -9.84 -5.46
N ILE A 270 8.98 -9.26 -4.85
CA ILE A 270 10.19 -9.96 -4.40
C ILE A 270 10.36 -9.82 -2.89
N GLY A 271 11.04 -10.78 -2.27
CA GLY A 271 11.23 -10.80 -0.83
C GLY A 271 10.31 -11.80 -0.11
N ALA A 272 10.66 -12.14 1.13
CA ALA A 272 9.98 -13.16 1.91
C ALA A 272 8.50 -12.82 2.14
N GLY A 273 7.60 -13.64 1.60
CA GLY A 273 6.16 -13.45 1.69
C GLY A 273 5.58 -12.44 0.70
N ALA A 274 6.37 -11.91 -0.22
CA ALA A 274 5.89 -11.02 -1.25
C ALA A 274 4.91 -11.73 -2.19
N HIS A 275 3.89 -10.99 -2.60
CA HIS A 275 2.94 -11.38 -3.64
C HIS A 275 3.14 -10.52 -4.88
N GLY A 276 2.77 -11.05 -6.03
CA GLY A 276 2.73 -10.32 -7.29
C GLY A 276 1.51 -10.70 -8.11
N LYS A 277 1.20 -9.89 -9.11
CA LYS A 277 0.18 -10.17 -10.13
C LYS A 277 0.75 -9.89 -11.50
N ILE A 278 0.71 -10.87 -12.39
CA ILE A 278 1.27 -10.77 -13.73
C ILE A 278 0.28 -11.29 -14.76
N THR A 279 0.05 -10.50 -15.78
CA THR A 279 -0.74 -10.88 -16.96
C THR A 279 0.16 -11.41 -18.06
N GLN A 280 -0.14 -12.61 -18.58
CA GLN A 280 0.56 -13.24 -19.71
C GLN A 280 -0.44 -13.71 -20.75
N GLY A 281 -0.56 -12.97 -21.84
CA GLY A 281 -1.59 -13.24 -22.85
C GLY A 281 -2.99 -13.25 -22.20
N PRO A 282 -3.79 -14.32 -22.37
CA PRO A 282 -5.13 -14.40 -21.79
C PRO A 282 -5.15 -14.79 -20.31
N ASN A 283 -4.00 -15.14 -19.73
CA ASN A 283 -3.93 -15.68 -18.37
C ASN A 283 -3.40 -14.64 -17.39
N ILE A 284 -3.93 -14.66 -16.18
CA ILE A 284 -3.52 -13.79 -15.06
C ILE A 284 -3.04 -14.69 -13.94
N TYR A 285 -1.88 -14.39 -13.41
CA TYR A 285 -1.24 -15.18 -12.36
C TYR A 285 -1.00 -14.36 -11.11
N ARG A 286 -1.18 -15.01 -9.94
CA ARG A 286 -0.64 -14.58 -8.67
C ARG A 286 0.69 -15.28 -8.43
N THR A 287 1.71 -14.53 -8.04
CA THR A 287 2.97 -15.06 -7.54
C THR A 287 3.03 -14.91 -6.04
N GLN A 288 3.62 -15.87 -5.34
CA GLN A 288 3.80 -15.83 -3.89
C GLN A 288 5.16 -16.42 -3.53
N ARG A 289 5.89 -15.72 -2.65
CA ARG A 289 7.17 -16.14 -2.09
C ARG A 289 7.01 -16.85 -0.75
N PRO A 290 7.97 -17.72 -0.35
CA PRO A 290 7.99 -18.29 1.00
C PRO A 290 7.91 -17.19 2.07
N SER A 291 6.98 -17.30 3.02
CA SER A 291 6.77 -16.25 4.02
C SER A 291 7.86 -16.20 5.10
N GLN A 292 8.51 -17.34 5.40
CA GLN A 292 9.59 -17.39 6.37
C GLN A 292 10.89 -16.88 5.77
N PRO A 293 11.56 -15.85 6.34
CA PRO A 293 12.77 -15.27 5.78
C PRO A 293 13.90 -16.30 5.54
N ARG A 294 14.05 -17.27 6.46
CA ARG A 294 15.04 -18.33 6.32
C ARG A 294 14.79 -19.21 5.08
N LEU A 295 13.54 -19.60 4.85
CA LEU A 295 13.19 -20.43 3.68
C LEU A 295 13.37 -19.65 2.39
N TYR A 296 12.99 -18.38 2.39
CA TYR A 296 13.21 -17.49 1.26
C TYR A 296 14.71 -17.33 0.93
N GLN A 297 15.56 -17.13 1.93
CA GLN A 297 17.02 -17.01 1.72
C GLN A 297 17.67 -18.31 1.23
N GLN A 298 17.12 -19.48 1.60
CA GLN A 298 17.61 -20.77 1.12
C GLN A 298 17.26 -21.01 -0.35
N ASP A 299 16.11 -20.56 -0.78
CA ASP A 299 15.62 -20.70 -2.16
C ASP A 299 14.71 -19.51 -2.53
N SER A 300 15.35 -18.41 -2.90
CA SER A 300 14.64 -17.18 -3.30
C SER A 300 14.00 -17.30 -4.69
N GLN A 301 14.36 -18.31 -5.47
CA GLN A 301 13.81 -18.54 -6.81
C GLN A 301 12.53 -19.35 -6.79
N THR A 302 12.21 -20.03 -5.68
CA THR A 302 10.93 -20.73 -5.53
C THR A 302 9.78 -19.74 -5.51
N THR A 303 8.93 -19.87 -6.51
CA THR A 303 7.70 -19.08 -6.69
C THR A 303 6.50 -20.01 -6.75
N LYS A 304 5.55 -19.81 -5.86
CA LYS A 304 4.22 -20.38 -6.08
C LYS A 304 3.51 -19.52 -7.12
N LEU A 305 3.25 -20.09 -8.28
CA LEU A 305 2.47 -19.50 -9.36
C LEU A 305 1.07 -20.10 -9.34
N THR A 306 0.05 -19.26 -9.23
CA THR A 306 -1.35 -19.70 -9.23
C THR A 306 -2.10 -18.86 -10.25
N GLU A 307 -2.73 -19.50 -11.22
CA GLU A 307 -3.61 -18.82 -12.17
C GLU A 307 -4.86 -18.31 -11.44
N ILE A 308 -5.28 -17.08 -11.73
CA ILE A 308 -6.58 -16.55 -11.31
C ILE A 308 -7.63 -17.07 -12.27
N PRO A 309 -8.53 -17.97 -11.82
CA PRO A 309 -9.58 -18.50 -12.67
C PRO A 309 -10.48 -17.38 -13.20
N GLN A 310 -11.01 -17.53 -14.41
CA GLN A 310 -11.91 -16.52 -15.00
C GLN A 310 -13.07 -16.16 -14.06
N THR A 311 -13.61 -17.16 -13.35
CA THR A 311 -14.70 -16.98 -12.37
C THR A 311 -14.33 -16.10 -11.15
N GLN A 312 -13.04 -15.89 -10.88
CA GLN A 312 -12.57 -15.05 -9.75
C GLN A 312 -12.08 -13.68 -10.21
N ARG A 313 -11.84 -13.48 -11.51
CA ARG A 313 -11.25 -12.24 -12.03
C ARG A 313 -12.15 -11.02 -11.79
N THR A 314 -13.47 -11.19 -11.91
CA THR A 314 -14.44 -10.13 -11.67
C THR A 314 -14.35 -9.62 -10.23
N ILE A 315 -14.49 -10.51 -9.26
CA ILE A 315 -14.47 -10.09 -7.84
C ILE A 315 -13.09 -9.54 -7.44
N GLU A 316 -11.98 -10.14 -7.90
CA GLU A 316 -10.65 -9.62 -7.62
C GLU A 316 -10.42 -8.22 -8.22
N PHE A 317 -10.93 -7.97 -9.43
CA PHE A 317 -10.89 -6.64 -10.03
C PHE A 317 -11.72 -5.63 -9.23
N MET A 318 -12.97 -5.97 -8.91
CA MET A 318 -13.88 -5.06 -8.19
C MET A 318 -13.39 -4.74 -6.78
N MET A 319 -12.81 -5.70 -6.05
CA MET A 319 -12.19 -5.48 -4.74
C MET A 319 -11.06 -4.45 -4.77
N ASN A 320 -10.37 -4.32 -5.89
CA ASN A 320 -9.33 -3.32 -6.10
C ASN A 320 -9.93 -2.01 -6.66
N ALA A 321 -10.60 -2.07 -7.80
CA ALA A 321 -11.02 -0.89 -8.55
C ALA A 321 -12.04 -0.01 -7.81
N LEU A 322 -12.97 -0.61 -7.06
CA LEU A 322 -13.99 0.12 -6.30
C LEU A 322 -13.44 0.82 -5.04
N ARG A 323 -12.16 0.63 -4.72
CA ARG A 323 -11.48 1.45 -3.71
C ARG A 323 -11.13 2.84 -4.22
N LEU A 324 -10.93 2.99 -5.54
CA LEU A 324 -10.62 4.27 -6.16
C LEU A 324 -11.90 5.12 -6.28
N LEU A 325 -11.88 6.35 -5.75
CA LEU A 325 -13.04 7.23 -5.78
C LEU A 325 -13.39 7.68 -7.20
N ASP A 326 -12.35 7.95 -8.01
CA ASP A 326 -12.54 8.24 -9.43
C ASP A 326 -12.71 6.96 -10.25
N GLY A 327 -12.44 5.79 -9.66
CA GLY A 327 -12.56 4.49 -10.30
C GLY A 327 -11.70 4.34 -11.55
N VAL A 328 -12.04 3.35 -12.36
CA VAL A 328 -11.40 3.06 -13.64
C VAL A 328 -12.45 2.97 -14.75
N THR A 329 -12.01 2.95 -16.02
CA THR A 329 -12.95 2.82 -17.15
C THR A 329 -13.49 1.38 -17.27
N GLN A 330 -14.66 1.21 -17.90
CA GLN A 330 -15.17 -0.11 -18.24
C GLN A 330 -14.23 -0.84 -19.21
N GLN A 331 -13.52 -0.10 -20.05
CA GLN A 331 -12.48 -0.67 -20.90
C GLN A 331 -11.33 -1.28 -20.07
N SER A 332 -10.92 -0.63 -18.99
CA SER A 332 -9.91 -1.18 -18.07
C SER A 332 -10.33 -2.52 -17.45
N PHE A 333 -11.63 -2.71 -17.20
CA PHE A 333 -12.14 -4.02 -16.76
C PHE A 333 -11.83 -5.11 -17.80
N ALA A 334 -12.20 -4.88 -19.06
CA ALA A 334 -11.99 -5.86 -20.13
C ALA A 334 -10.50 -6.12 -20.36
N GLU A 335 -9.67 -5.08 -20.39
CA GLU A 335 -8.23 -5.20 -20.63
C GLU A 335 -7.50 -5.93 -19.49
N ARG A 336 -7.90 -5.69 -18.25
CA ARG A 336 -7.18 -6.20 -17.07
C ARG A 336 -7.70 -7.52 -16.53
N THR A 337 -8.98 -7.87 -16.81
CA THR A 337 -9.57 -9.16 -16.46
C THR A 337 -9.53 -10.17 -17.59
N GLN A 338 -9.36 -9.70 -18.83
CA GLN A 338 -9.53 -10.50 -20.07
C GLN A 338 -10.97 -11.05 -20.18
N LEU A 339 -11.95 -10.36 -19.59
CA LEU A 339 -13.38 -10.68 -19.66
C LEU A 339 -14.13 -9.54 -20.37
N PRO A 340 -15.17 -9.83 -21.17
CA PRO A 340 -15.98 -8.79 -21.77
C PRO A 340 -16.81 -8.07 -20.69
N TRP A 341 -16.99 -6.75 -20.81
CA TRP A 341 -17.82 -5.98 -19.89
C TRP A 341 -19.25 -6.51 -19.73
N GLN A 342 -19.77 -7.14 -20.80
CA GLN A 342 -21.09 -7.75 -20.81
C GLN A 342 -21.28 -8.82 -19.74
N SER A 343 -20.19 -9.45 -19.28
CA SER A 343 -20.25 -10.46 -18.20
C SER A 343 -20.75 -9.91 -16.86
N VAL A 344 -20.60 -8.58 -16.64
CA VAL A 344 -20.98 -7.92 -15.38
C VAL A 344 -22.03 -6.81 -15.59
N SER A 345 -22.42 -6.53 -16.82
CA SER A 345 -23.25 -5.38 -17.18
C SER A 345 -24.64 -5.39 -16.52
N GLN A 346 -25.24 -6.57 -16.33
CA GLN A 346 -26.52 -6.71 -15.66
C GLN A 346 -26.41 -6.33 -14.17
N VAL A 347 -25.47 -6.94 -13.44
CA VAL A 347 -25.23 -6.63 -12.01
C VAL A 347 -24.85 -5.17 -11.85
N TRP A 348 -24.04 -4.64 -12.79
CA TRP A 348 -23.65 -3.23 -12.76
C TRP A 348 -24.87 -2.32 -12.92
N GLN A 349 -25.78 -2.61 -13.86
CA GLN A 349 -27.00 -1.83 -14.06
C GLN A 349 -27.92 -1.85 -12.83
N GLU A 350 -28.09 -3.01 -12.18
CA GLU A 350 -28.84 -3.13 -10.93
C GLU A 350 -28.26 -2.23 -9.83
N LEU A 351 -26.91 -2.16 -9.72
CA LEU A 351 -26.24 -1.30 -8.75
C LEU A 351 -26.32 0.19 -9.13
N VAL A 352 -26.38 0.53 -10.43
CA VAL A 352 -26.65 1.89 -10.91
C VAL A 352 -28.07 2.33 -10.53
N ASP A 353 -29.06 1.46 -10.74
CA ASP A 353 -30.46 1.74 -10.41
C ASP A 353 -30.68 1.92 -8.89
N LEU A 354 -29.81 1.33 -8.06
CA LEU A 354 -29.74 1.52 -6.61
C LEU A 354 -28.89 2.73 -6.19
N GLU A 355 -28.36 3.50 -7.14
CA GLU A 355 -27.46 4.64 -6.91
C GLU A 355 -26.16 4.28 -6.14
N LEU A 356 -25.73 3.01 -6.18
CA LEU A 356 -24.53 2.53 -5.46
C LEU A 356 -23.25 2.68 -6.29
N VAL A 357 -23.35 2.60 -7.61
CA VAL A 357 -22.21 2.76 -8.52
C VAL A 357 -22.50 3.78 -9.62
N ARG A 358 -21.46 4.28 -10.26
CA ARG A 358 -21.58 5.24 -11.36
C ARG A 358 -21.92 4.53 -12.67
N HIS A 359 -22.69 5.17 -13.53
CA HIS A 359 -23.06 4.61 -14.84
C HIS A 359 -21.95 4.68 -15.90
N ASP A 360 -21.03 5.64 -15.74
CA ASP A 360 -20.03 6.02 -16.75
C ASP A 360 -18.66 5.31 -16.56
N ARG A 361 -18.44 4.70 -15.39
CA ARG A 361 -17.15 4.10 -15.04
C ARG A 361 -17.25 3.15 -13.86
N CYS A 362 -16.24 2.28 -13.68
CA CYS A 362 -16.12 1.39 -12.52
C CYS A 362 -15.74 2.19 -11.28
N ALA A 363 -16.71 2.81 -10.63
CA ALA A 363 -16.56 3.56 -9.39
C ALA A 363 -17.84 3.49 -8.57
N THR A 364 -17.70 3.56 -7.26
CA THR A 364 -18.84 3.75 -6.36
C THR A 364 -19.33 5.20 -6.38
N THR A 365 -20.59 5.41 -6.02
CA THR A 365 -21.08 6.70 -5.55
C THR A 365 -20.65 6.91 -4.09
N SER A 366 -20.92 8.09 -3.53
CA SER A 366 -20.71 8.31 -2.08
C SER A 366 -21.56 7.37 -1.22
N LEU A 367 -22.74 6.97 -1.68
CA LEU A 367 -23.59 5.98 -1.03
C LEU A 367 -22.98 4.60 -1.13
N GLY A 368 -22.58 4.18 -2.35
CA GLY A 368 -21.97 2.87 -2.57
C GLY A 368 -20.65 2.69 -1.84
N LEU A 369 -19.85 3.75 -1.68
CA LEU A 369 -18.62 3.67 -0.89
C LEU A 369 -18.88 3.34 0.59
N ARG A 370 -19.99 3.82 1.15
CA ARG A 370 -20.42 3.50 2.53
C ARG A 370 -20.89 2.06 2.68
N TYR A 371 -21.34 1.45 1.58
CA TYR A 371 -21.82 0.06 1.52
C TYR A 371 -20.95 -0.80 0.62
N LEU A 372 -19.62 -0.50 0.59
CA LEU A 372 -18.69 -1.14 -0.35
C LEU A 372 -18.73 -2.66 -0.27
N ASP A 373 -18.76 -3.24 0.94
CA ASP A 373 -18.81 -4.68 1.11
C ASP A 373 -20.08 -5.28 0.48
N SER A 374 -21.25 -4.66 0.69
CA SER A 374 -22.51 -5.10 0.06
C SER A 374 -22.50 -4.94 -1.46
N VAL A 375 -21.81 -3.92 -1.99
CA VAL A 375 -21.59 -3.80 -3.44
C VAL A 375 -20.71 -4.93 -3.95
N LEU A 376 -19.63 -5.26 -3.24
CA LEU A 376 -18.70 -6.34 -3.61
C LEU A 376 -19.36 -7.72 -3.58
N GLU A 377 -20.23 -7.98 -2.59
CA GLU A 377 -20.98 -9.25 -2.48
C GLU A 377 -21.78 -9.57 -3.75
N ARG A 378 -22.26 -8.55 -4.49
CA ARG A 378 -23.02 -8.75 -5.74
C ARG A 378 -22.17 -9.38 -6.86
N PHE A 379 -20.85 -9.33 -6.76
CA PHE A 379 -19.92 -9.88 -7.74
C PHE A 379 -19.33 -11.25 -7.36
N LEU A 380 -19.75 -11.83 -6.23
CA LEU A 380 -19.29 -13.16 -5.82
C LEU A 380 -19.91 -14.29 -6.66
N GLU A 381 -21.09 -14.04 -7.25
CA GLU A 381 -21.84 -14.99 -8.05
C GLU A 381 -21.97 -14.56 -9.53
N ALA A 382 -21.29 -13.50 -9.93
CA ALA A 382 -21.36 -12.90 -11.26
C ALA A 382 -20.33 -13.49 -12.24
#